data_10fd55bb095007e29703387ab33800cb
#
_entry.id   10fd55bb095007e29703387ab33800cb
#
_cell.length_a   1.000
_cell.length_b   1.000
_cell.length_c   1.000
_cell.angle_alpha   90.00
_cell.angle_beta   90.00
_cell.angle_gamma   90.00
#
_symmetry.space_group_name_H-M   'P 1'
#
loop_
_entity.id
_entity.type
_entity.pdbx_description
1 polymer ?
#
loop_
_entity_poly.entity_id
_entity_poly.type
_entity_poly.pdbx_seq_one_letter_code
_entity_poly.pdbx_strand_id
1 'polypeptide(L)'
;MTQDMDAAGSSANTATTKKSEPKKKPEKNLYEPYSTPRVLYEAIRFIAKAVFFLVARVHLRGRYNVPKKGPYIIAANHLSWTDIPLVPAYVPGKVVYMAKEESFYSKMGWLVRFLGAFPVKRGEGDRQAIRAAQEQLKQKKVFIIFPEGTRSKTHTLGKAHAGLGMIALRSGVPVIPVAIWGSENALKKFGAHITISYGEPILLKPKGNKITREDIADATNEVMKRIAEMMPERYRGEYADLTANQPVDLNSLS
;
A
#
# COMPACT_ATOMS: atom_id res chain seq x y z
N MET A 1 -47.52 65.48 -48.37
CA MET A 1 -47.02 66.67 -47.62
C MET A 1 -46.19 66.12 -46.49
N THR A 2 -44.93 66.24 -46.73
CA THR A 2 -43.83 66.79 -45.95
C THR A 2 -43.33 65.83 -44.86
N GLN A 3 -42.16 65.31 -45.12
CA GLN A 3 -40.79 65.64 -44.72
C GLN A 3 -40.40 64.93 -43.42
N ASP A 4 -39.47 64.06 -43.56
CA ASP A 4 -37.99 64.18 -43.41
C ASP A 4 -37.55 64.45 -41.96
N MET A 5 -36.71 63.55 -41.40
CA MET A 5 -35.30 63.84 -41.19
C MET A 5 -34.68 62.83 -40.21
N ASP A 6 -33.61 62.32 -40.70
CA ASP A 6 -32.46 61.69 -40.04
C ASP A 6 -32.19 61.95 -38.55
N ALA A 7 -31.72 60.88 -37.87
CA ALA A 7 -30.62 61.02 -36.93
C ALA A 7 -29.92 59.68 -36.69
N ALA A 8 -28.67 59.64 -37.06
CA ALA A 8 -27.70 58.61 -36.77
C ALA A 8 -27.44 58.50 -35.27
N GLY A 9 -27.44 57.30 -34.73
CA GLY A 9 -27.13 56.98 -33.33
C GLY A 9 -26.16 55.82 -33.24
N SER A 10 -24.92 56.17 -33.19
CA SER A 10 -23.73 55.52 -32.61
C SER A 10 -23.95 54.15 -31.95
N SER A 11 -23.48 53.05 -32.59
CA SER A 11 -23.32 51.75 -31.99
C SER A 11 -22.07 51.78 -31.08
N ALA A 12 -22.28 51.82 -29.79
CA ALA A 12 -21.23 51.61 -28.80
C ALA A 12 -20.92 50.12 -28.67
N ASN A 13 -19.77 49.74 -29.17
CA ASN A 13 -19.19 48.39 -29.11
C ASN A 13 -18.66 48.17 -27.68
N THR A 14 -19.46 47.56 -26.80
CA THR A 14 -19.04 47.13 -25.46
C THR A 14 -18.27 45.84 -25.59
N ALA A 15 -16.95 45.92 -25.71
CA ALA A 15 -16.02 44.83 -25.60
C ALA A 15 -16.06 44.29 -24.16
N THR A 16 -16.79 43.21 -23.96
CA THR A 16 -16.79 42.46 -22.70
C THR A 16 -15.47 41.72 -22.59
N THR A 17 -14.55 42.28 -21.84
CA THR A 17 -13.30 41.61 -21.42
C THR A 17 -13.65 40.40 -20.57
N LYS A 18 -13.59 39.18 -21.17
CA LYS A 18 -13.61 37.92 -20.44
C LYS A 18 -12.40 37.91 -19.50
N LYS A 19 -12.63 38.17 -18.20
CA LYS A 19 -11.66 37.85 -17.15
C LYS A 19 -11.36 36.37 -17.24
N SER A 20 -10.13 36.02 -17.59
CA SER A 20 -9.61 34.68 -17.52
C SER A 20 -9.67 34.19 -16.07
N GLU A 21 -10.49 33.17 -15.81
CA GLU A 21 -10.48 32.48 -14.52
C GLU A 21 -9.05 32.01 -14.18
N PRO A 22 -8.59 32.20 -12.93
CA PRO A 22 -7.28 31.72 -12.52
C PRO A 22 -7.26 30.22 -12.69
N LYS A 23 -6.33 29.72 -13.50
CA LYS A 23 -6.09 28.27 -13.65
C LYS A 23 -5.88 27.69 -12.26
N LYS A 24 -6.86 26.94 -11.74
CA LYS A 24 -6.72 26.14 -10.53
C LYS A 24 -5.43 25.33 -10.67
N LYS A 25 -4.49 25.50 -9.75
CA LYS A 25 -3.33 24.61 -9.63
C LYS A 25 -3.89 23.19 -9.58
N PRO A 26 -3.31 22.22 -10.32
CA PRO A 26 -3.79 20.84 -10.27
C PRO A 26 -3.78 20.40 -8.81
N GLU A 27 -4.95 20.03 -8.30
CA GLU A 27 -5.06 19.41 -6.98
C GLU A 27 -4.10 18.24 -6.95
N LYS A 28 -3.15 18.27 -6.02
CA LYS A 28 -2.18 17.18 -5.85
C LYS A 28 -2.98 15.92 -5.59
N ASN A 29 -2.89 14.93 -6.50
CA ASN A 29 -3.62 13.69 -6.33
C ASN A 29 -3.20 13.07 -4.98
N LEU A 30 -4.13 13.03 -4.02
CA LEU A 30 -3.90 12.55 -2.66
C LEU A 30 -3.29 11.13 -2.64
N TYR A 31 -3.61 10.33 -3.65
CA TYR A 31 -3.21 8.93 -3.77
C TYR A 31 -1.90 8.72 -4.55
N GLU A 32 -1.19 9.80 -4.90
CA GLU A 32 0.13 9.67 -5.50
C GLU A 32 1.20 9.48 -4.42
N PRO A 33 2.03 8.42 -4.53
CA PRO A 33 3.18 8.26 -3.64
C PRO A 33 4.13 9.46 -3.73
N TYR A 34 4.70 9.83 -2.60
CA TYR A 34 5.71 10.87 -2.59
C TYR A 34 6.88 10.51 -3.51
N SER A 35 7.21 11.41 -4.44
CA SER A 35 8.31 11.19 -5.40
C SER A 35 9.65 11.45 -4.75
N THR A 36 10.16 10.46 -4.01
CA THR A 36 11.51 10.52 -3.43
C THR A 36 12.55 10.26 -4.52
N PRO A 37 13.58 11.12 -4.69
CA PRO A 37 14.71 10.82 -5.56
C PRO A 37 15.35 9.48 -5.23
N ARG A 38 15.79 8.72 -6.25
CA ARG A 38 16.30 7.34 -6.04
C ARG A 38 17.47 7.30 -5.07
N VAL A 39 18.39 8.24 -5.19
CA VAL A 39 19.58 8.33 -4.31
C VAL A 39 19.16 8.50 -2.85
N LEU A 40 18.23 9.40 -2.58
CA LEU A 40 17.72 9.65 -1.22
C LEU A 40 16.97 8.40 -0.68
N TYR A 41 16.17 7.75 -1.52
CA TYR A 41 15.48 6.52 -1.14
C TYR A 41 16.46 5.40 -0.75
N GLU A 42 17.51 5.19 -1.54
CA GLU A 42 18.53 4.18 -1.23
C GLU A 42 19.37 4.56 0.00
N ALA A 43 19.65 5.84 0.21
CA ALA A 43 20.30 6.32 1.44
C ALA A 43 19.46 6.01 2.69
N ILE A 44 18.15 6.29 2.64
CA ILE A 44 17.22 5.98 3.75
C ILE A 44 17.17 4.47 4.00
N ARG A 45 17.11 3.65 2.95
CA ARG A 45 17.16 2.19 3.07
C ARG A 45 18.45 1.71 3.69
N PHE A 46 19.58 2.27 3.28
CA PHE A 46 20.88 1.93 3.86
C PHE A 46 20.94 2.27 5.34
N ILE A 47 20.48 3.47 5.72
CA ILE A 47 20.40 3.91 7.13
C ILE A 47 19.49 2.95 7.92
N ALA A 48 18.32 2.60 7.39
CA ALA A 48 17.42 1.66 8.04
C ALA A 48 18.10 0.30 8.27
N LYS A 49 18.81 -0.24 7.26
CA LYS A 49 19.57 -1.48 7.41
C LYS A 49 20.68 -1.37 8.45
N ALA A 50 21.42 -0.26 8.47
CA ALA A 50 22.48 -0.03 9.44
C ALA A 50 21.93 0.04 10.87
N VAL A 51 20.80 0.73 11.06
CA VAL A 51 20.10 0.78 12.36
C VAL A 51 19.68 -0.62 12.79
N PHE A 52 18.99 -1.39 11.93
CA PHE A 52 18.58 -2.75 12.28
C PHE A 52 19.78 -3.68 12.52
N PHE A 53 20.87 -3.53 11.78
CA PHE A 53 22.10 -4.27 12.02
C PHE A 53 22.70 -3.99 13.40
N LEU A 54 22.64 -2.73 13.85
CA LEU A 54 23.17 -2.32 15.14
C LEU A 54 22.27 -2.75 16.31
N VAL A 55 20.93 -2.64 16.17
CA VAL A 55 20.00 -2.84 17.28
C VAL A 55 19.37 -4.23 17.34
N ALA A 56 19.41 -4.98 16.24
CA ALA A 56 18.73 -6.28 16.11
C ALA A 56 19.54 -7.26 15.24
N ARG A 57 19.19 -8.53 15.33
CA ARG A 57 19.71 -9.59 14.46
C ARG A 57 18.62 -9.96 13.44
N VAL A 58 18.75 -9.44 12.22
CA VAL A 58 17.76 -9.69 11.16
C VAL A 58 18.12 -10.95 10.37
N HIS A 59 17.23 -11.94 10.39
CA HIS A 59 17.34 -13.20 9.66
C HIS A 59 16.41 -13.15 8.44
N LEU A 60 16.98 -13.33 7.24
CA LEU A 60 16.23 -13.36 5.99
C LEU A 60 16.13 -14.80 5.49
N ARG A 61 14.89 -15.28 5.23
CA ARG A 61 14.61 -16.60 4.66
C ARG A 61 13.90 -16.43 3.33
N GLY A 62 14.19 -17.30 2.35
CA GLY A 62 13.50 -17.29 1.05
C GLY A 62 13.69 -16.03 0.21
N ARG A 63 14.71 -15.21 0.45
CA ARG A 63 14.93 -13.95 -0.29
C ARG A 63 15.06 -14.14 -1.79
N TYR A 64 15.46 -15.31 -2.25
CA TYR A 64 15.54 -15.67 -3.67
C TYR A 64 14.17 -15.71 -4.36
N ASN A 65 13.07 -15.86 -3.61
CA ASN A 65 11.69 -15.79 -4.09
C ASN A 65 11.27 -14.38 -4.53
N VAL A 66 12.01 -13.35 -4.11
CA VAL A 66 11.65 -11.95 -4.42
C VAL A 66 12.26 -11.53 -5.74
N PRO A 67 11.47 -11.22 -6.78
CA PRO A 67 11.98 -10.75 -8.06
C PRO A 67 12.76 -9.45 -7.92
N LYS A 68 13.82 -9.28 -8.72
CA LYS A 68 14.63 -8.06 -8.70
C LYS A 68 13.89 -6.83 -9.24
N LYS A 69 12.83 -7.04 -10.04
CA LYS A 69 12.02 -5.98 -10.67
C LYS A 69 10.54 -6.33 -10.56
N GLY A 70 9.69 -5.30 -10.31
CA GLY A 70 8.23 -5.43 -10.35
C GLY A 70 7.66 -5.55 -11.77
N PRO A 71 6.31 -5.66 -11.90
CA PRO A 71 5.36 -5.50 -10.82
C PRO A 71 5.14 -6.77 -10.00
N TYR A 72 4.99 -6.63 -8.70
CA TYR A 72 4.51 -7.66 -7.78
C TYR A 72 4.00 -7.03 -6.48
N ILE A 73 3.24 -7.79 -5.71
CA ILE A 73 2.72 -7.41 -4.40
C ILE A 73 3.53 -8.13 -3.33
N ILE A 74 3.98 -7.41 -2.32
CA ILE A 74 4.45 -7.95 -1.05
C ILE A 74 3.28 -7.89 -0.07
N ALA A 75 2.78 -9.03 0.37
CA ALA A 75 1.77 -9.12 1.41
C ALA A 75 2.45 -9.55 2.72
N ALA A 76 2.54 -8.66 3.69
CA ALA A 76 3.23 -8.89 4.94
C ALA A 76 2.30 -8.72 6.14
N ASN A 77 2.46 -9.54 7.20
CA ASN A 77 1.83 -9.28 8.49
C ASN A 77 2.44 -8.06 9.19
N HIS A 78 1.73 -7.48 10.15
CA HIS A 78 2.11 -6.22 10.79
C HIS A 78 2.10 -6.29 12.32
N LEU A 79 3.25 -6.51 12.94
CA LEU A 79 3.39 -6.66 14.40
C LEU A 79 3.86 -5.38 15.09
N SER A 80 4.60 -4.52 14.38
CA SER A 80 5.29 -3.38 14.98
C SER A 80 5.38 -2.17 14.06
N TRP A 81 5.57 -0.98 14.62
CA TRP A 81 5.96 0.21 13.85
C TRP A 81 7.27 0.02 13.09
N THR A 82 8.14 -0.83 13.58
CA THR A 82 9.43 -1.13 12.95
C THR A 82 9.28 -1.86 11.61
N ASP A 83 8.13 -2.51 11.34
CA ASP A 83 7.86 -3.17 10.06
C ASP A 83 7.82 -2.17 8.89
N ILE A 84 7.41 -0.91 9.15
CA ILE A 84 7.31 0.15 8.14
C ILE A 84 8.67 0.43 7.48
N PRO A 85 9.76 0.70 8.20
CA PRO A 85 11.09 0.81 7.61
C PRO A 85 11.76 -0.55 7.32
N LEU A 86 11.40 -1.60 8.06
CA LEU A 86 12.02 -2.92 7.95
C LEU A 86 11.73 -3.58 6.59
N VAL A 87 10.46 -3.68 6.20
CA VAL A 87 10.09 -4.36 4.96
C VAL A 87 10.70 -3.68 3.73
N PRO A 88 10.54 -2.36 3.52
CA PRO A 88 11.17 -1.67 2.40
C PRO A 88 12.69 -1.77 2.38
N ALA A 89 13.34 -1.83 3.55
CA ALA A 89 14.79 -1.95 3.63
C ALA A 89 15.30 -3.23 2.96
N TYR A 90 14.57 -4.34 3.07
CA TYR A 90 15.01 -5.65 2.60
C TYR A 90 14.33 -6.13 1.30
N VAL A 91 13.37 -5.36 0.74
CA VAL A 91 12.77 -5.64 -0.57
C VAL A 91 13.60 -4.95 -1.67
N PRO A 92 13.90 -5.61 -2.81
CA PRO A 92 14.63 -4.99 -3.91
C PRO A 92 13.86 -3.83 -4.55
N GLY A 93 14.58 -2.76 -4.94
CA GLY A 93 14.01 -1.64 -5.67
C GLY A 93 13.20 -0.68 -4.81
N LYS A 94 12.55 0.25 -5.48
CA LYS A 94 11.69 1.25 -4.86
C LYS A 94 10.29 0.69 -4.70
N VAL A 95 9.75 0.74 -3.49
CA VAL A 95 8.42 0.24 -3.18
C VAL A 95 7.42 1.38 -3.00
N VAL A 96 6.14 1.04 -3.11
CA VAL A 96 5.02 1.90 -2.74
C VAL A 96 4.09 1.13 -1.80
N TYR A 97 3.43 1.81 -0.88
CA TYR A 97 2.46 1.18 0.02
C TYR A 97 1.38 2.15 0.50
N MET A 98 0.27 1.60 0.97
CA MET A 98 -0.80 2.37 1.59
C MET A 98 -0.49 2.60 3.06
N ALA A 99 -0.69 3.82 3.53
CA ALA A 99 -0.63 4.14 4.95
C ALA A 99 -1.83 4.98 5.36
N LYS A 100 -2.28 4.78 6.59
CA LYS A 100 -3.38 5.55 7.17
C LYS A 100 -3.07 7.04 7.09
N GLU A 101 -4.04 7.87 6.66
CA GLU A 101 -3.85 9.32 6.48
C GLU A 101 -3.23 9.98 7.72
N GLU A 102 -3.66 9.62 8.93
CA GLU A 102 -3.15 10.17 10.17
C GLU A 102 -1.66 9.83 10.42
N SER A 103 -1.16 8.77 9.79
CA SER A 103 0.27 8.42 9.90
C SER A 103 1.17 9.47 9.28
N PHE A 104 0.66 10.24 8.31
CA PHE A 104 1.40 11.32 7.63
C PHE A 104 1.55 12.58 8.49
N TYR A 105 0.71 12.74 9.51
CA TYR A 105 0.76 13.85 10.47
C TYR A 105 1.48 13.47 11.78
N SER A 106 1.90 12.21 11.91
CA SER A 106 2.67 11.75 13.06
C SER A 106 4.13 12.25 13.02
N LYS A 107 4.85 12.13 14.15
CA LYS A 107 6.30 12.44 14.22
C LYS A 107 7.13 11.66 13.19
N MET A 108 6.66 10.50 12.74
CA MET A 108 7.29 9.66 11.72
C MET A 108 6.71 9.88 10.30
N GLY A 109 5.80 10.85 10.13
CA GLY A 109 5.11 11.09 8.85
C GLY A 109 6.05 11.39 7.69
N TRP A 110 7.18 12.07 7.97
CA TRP A 110 8.21 12.31 6.98
C TRP A 110 8.81 10.99 6.44
N LEU A 111 9.10 10.01 7.33
CA LEU A 111 9.65 8.71 6.95
C LEU A 111 8.65 7.91 6.10
N VAL A 112 7.38 7.91 6.50
CA VAL A 112 6.29 7.26 5.77
C VAL A 112 6.23 7.78 4.32
N ARG A 113 6.29 9.12 4.14
CA ARG A 113 6.32 9.76 2.82
C ARG A 113 7.56 9.33 2.01
N PHE A 114 8.74 9.46 2.59
CA PHE A 114 10.00 9.15 1.89
C PHE A 114 10.13 7.69 1.49
N LEU A 115 9.52 6.78 2.24
CA LEU A 115 9.48 5.35 1.91
C LEU A 115 8.43 5.00 0.83
N GLY A 116 7.73 5.98 0.26
CA GLY A 116 6.83 5.76 -0.88
C GLY A 116 5.38 5.45 -0.50
N ALA A 117 4.96 5.83 0.71
CA ALA A 117 3.56 5.68 1.10
C ALA A 117 2.65 6.71 0.39
N PHE A 118 1.40 6.32 0.17
CA PHE A 118 0.31 7.23 -0.13
C PHE A 118 -0.83 7.06 0.89
N PRO A 119 -1.54 8.14 1.22
CA PRO A 119 -2.57 8.11 2.26
C PRO A 119 -3.82 7.38 1.80
N VAL A 120 -4.46 6.69 2.75
CA VAL A 120 -5.77 6.07 2.58
C VAL A 120 -6.65 6.37 3.79
N LYS A 121 -7.94 6.59 3.56
CA LYS A 121 -8.94 6.69 4.59
C LYS A 121 -9.42 5.29 4.97
N ARG A 122 -9.40 4.95 6.26
CA ARG A 122 -9.91 3.67 6.74
C ARG A 122 -11.41 3.76 7.02
N GLY A 123 -12.13 2.63 6.81
CA GLY A 123 -13.53 2.49 7.19
C GLY A 123 -14.55 2.81 6.10
N GLU A 124 -14.18 3.60 5.12
CA GLU A 124 -14.91 3.71 3.86
C GLU A 124 -14.15 2.85 2.88
N GLY A 125 -14.76 1.84 2.29
CA GLY A 125 -14.10 0.98 1.29
C GLY A 125 -13.46 1.88 0.24
N ASP A 126 -12.19 2.23 0.44
CA ASP A 126 -11.51 3.25 -0.34
C ASP A 126 -11.20 2.70 -1.73
N ARG A 127 -12.24 2.69 -2.58
CA ARG A 127 -12.13 2.30 -3.99
C ARG A 127 -11.04 3.11 -4.71
N GLN A 128 -10.77 4.32 -4.24
CA GLN A 128 -9.72 5.16 -4.81
C GLN A 128 -8.33 4.64 -4.41
N ALA A 129 -8.15 4.18 -3.17
CA ALA A 129 -6.92 3.53 -2.72
C ALA A 129 -6.63 2.24 -3.50
N ILE A 130 -7.65 1.40 -3.73
CA ILE A 130 -7.51 0.19 -4.54
C ILE A 130 -7.11 0.55 -5.99
N ARG A 131 -7.76 1.55 -6.59
CA ARG A 131 -7.40 2.04 -7.94
C ARG A 131 -5.99 2.60 -7.97
N ALA A 132 -5.60 3.37 -6.95
CA ALA A 132 -4.24 3.92 -6.84
C ALA A 132 -3.19 2.80 -6.75
N ALA A 133 -3.43 1.77 -5.94
CA ALA A 133 -2.54 0.61 -5.85
C ALA A 133 -2.40 -0.08 -7.21
N GLN A 134 -3.50 -0.30 -7.92
CA GLN A 134 -3.50 -0.88 -9.26
C GLN A 134 -2.70 -0.03 -10.27
N GLU A 135 -2.85 1.30 -10.19
CA GLU A 135 -2.09 2.20 -11.06
C GLU A 135 -0.58 2.14 -10.78
N GLN A 136 -0.18 2.02 -9.51
CA GLN A 136 1.24 1.81 -9.16
C GLN A 136 1.77 0.48 -9.72
N LEU A 137 0.97 -0.57 -9.69
CA LEU A 137 1.33 -1.88 -10.25
C LEU A 137 1.43 -1.84 -11.79
N LYS A 138 0.53 -1.12 -12.50
CA LYS A 138 0.64 -0.87 -13.94
C LYS A 138 1.93 -0.13 -14.31
N GLN A 139 2.40 0.77 -13.45
CA GLN A 139 3.68 1.46 -13.58
C GLN A 139 4.89 0.56 -13.23
N LYS A 140 4.68 -0.76 -13.12
CA LYS A 140 5.70 -1.78 -12.81
C LYS A 140 6.40 -1.57 -11.46
N LYS A 141 5.74 -0.89 -10.52
CA LYS A 141 6.27 -0.72 -9.15
C LYS A 141 6.01 -1.95 -8.29
N VAL A 142 6.76 -2.06 -7.22
CA VAL A 142 6.55 -3.05 -6.15
C VAL A 142 5.59 -2.45 -5.14
N PHE A 143 4.50 -3.14 -4.86
CA PHE A 143 3.47 -2.68 -3.93
C PHE A 143 3.50 -3.52 -2.65
N ILE A 144 3.61 -2.85 -1.50
CA ILE A 144 3.53 -3.51 -0.18
C ILE A 144 2.15 -3.27 0.40
N ILE A 145 1.54 -4.34 0.91
CA ILE A 145 0.29 -4.30 1.65
C ILE A 145 0.43 -5.08 2.97
N PHE A 146 -0.16 -4.52 4.02
CA PHE A 146 -0.38 -5.21 5.29
C PHE A 146 -1.87 -5.59 5.34
N PRO A 147 -2.23 -6.86 5.07
CA PRO A 147 -3.63 -7.26 4.87
C PRO A 147 -4.52 -7.04 6.10
N GLU A 148 -3.93 -7.04 7.28
CA GLU A 148 -4.61 -6.77 8.56
C GLU A 148 -5.10 -5.31 8.69
N GLY A 149 -4.60 -4.42 7.81
CA GLY A 149 -4.94 -3.00 7.80
C GLY A 149 -4.53 -2.22 9.06
N THR A 150 -4.08 -2.88 10.10
CA THR A 150 -3.61 -2.28 11.36
C THR A 150 -2.51 -3.14 11.95
N ARG A 151 -1.74 -2.58 12.88
CA ARG A 151 -0.78 -3.38 13.66
C ARG A 151 -1.52 -4.30 14.63
N SER A 152 -1.07 -5.53 14.72
CA SER A 152 -1.58 -6.47 15.72
C SER A 152 -1.31 -5.94 17.14
N LYS A 153 -2.33 -5.97 17.99
CA LYS A 153 -2.23 -5.63 19.40
C LYS A 153 -1.72 -6.81 20.25
N THR A 154 -1.97 -8.02 19.77
CA THR A 154 -1.59 -9.28 20.41
C THR A 154 -0.25 -9.82 19.94
N HIS A 155 0.39 -9.13 18.97
CA HIS A 155 1.60 -9.59 18.29
C HIS A 155 1.43 -10.95 17.60
N THR A 156 0.21 -11.27 17.15
CA THR A 156 -0.12 -12.45 16.35
C THR A 156 -0.81 -12.03 15.07
N LEU A 157 -0.89 -12.92 14.08
CA LEU A 157 -1.54 -12.68 12.81
C LEU A 157 -3.04 -12.42 13.03
N GLY A 158 -3.50 -11.25 12.60
CA GLY A 158 -4.87 -10.81 12.74
C GLY A 158 -5.73 -11.09 11.51
N LYS A 159 -7.03 -10.80 11.64
CA LYS A 159 -7.99 -10.93 10.55
C LYS A 159 -7.64 -10.02 9.36
N ALA A 160 -7.73 -10.56 8.15
CA ALA A 160 -7.42 -9.81 6.94
C ALA A 160 -8.64 -9.08 6.37
N HIS A 161 -8.36 -7.95 5.73
CA HIS A 161 -9.31 -7.20 4.91
C HIS A 161 -9.25 -7.63 3.44
N ALA A 162 -10.35 -7.48 2.74
CA ALA A 162 -10.53 -7.87 1.34
C ALA A 162 -9.66 -7.11 0.33
N GLY A 163 -9.05 -6.01 0.72
CA GLY A 163 -8.24 -5.16 -0.15
C GLY A 163 -7.09 -5.92 -0.84
N LEU A 164 -6.45 -6.86 -0.15
CA LEU A 164 -5.40 -7.70 -0.73
C LEU A 164 -5.92 -8.51 -1.91
N GLY A 165 -6.97 -9.33 -1.69
CA GLY A 165 -7.55 -10.19 -2.73
C GLY A 165 -8.06 -9.38 -3.92
N MET A 166 -8.73 -8.25 -3.65
CA MET A 166 -9.23 -7.36 -4.69
C MET A 166 -8.10 -6.78 -5.56
N ILE A 167 -7.02 -6.28 -4.95
CA ILE A 167 -5.88 -5.72 -5.68
C ILE A 167 -5.18 -6.81 -6.48
N ALA A 168 -4.92 -7.98 -5.87
CA ALA A 168 -4.23 -9.08 -6.50
C ALA A 168 -4.98 -9.64 -7.72
N LEU A 169 -6.27 -9.96 -7.56
CA LEU A 169 -7.09 -10.50 -8.64
C LEU A 169 -7.27 -9.53 -9.80
N ARG A 170 -7.45 -8.23 -9.50
CA ARG A 170 -7.61 -7.20 -10.55
C ARG A 170 -6.33 -6.85 -11.26
N SER A 171 -5.21 -6.89 -10.58
CA SER A 171 -3.91 -6.54 -11.19
C SER A 171 -3.27 -7.70 -11.94
N GLY A 172 -3.61 -8.95 -11.58
CA GLY A 172 -3.05 -10.15 -12.21
C GLY A 172 -1.54 -10.29 -12.02
N VAL A 173 -0.95 -9.61 -11.02
CA VAL A 173 0.48 -9.69 -10.73
C VAL A 173 0.75 -10.70 -9.61
N PRO A 174 1.95 -11.28 -9.54
CA PRO A 174 2.32 -12.20 -8.46
C PRO A 174 2.23 -11.52 -7.08
N VAL A 175 1.75 -12.25 -6.09
CA VAL A 175 1.79 -11.89 -4.67
C VAL A 175 2.86 -12.71 -3.99
N ILE A 176 3.75 -12.06 -3.25
CA ILE A 176 4.77 -12.70 -2.43
C ILE A 176 4.33 -12.59 -0.99
N PRO A 177 3.93 -13.70 -0.34
CA PRO A 177 3.61 -13.70 1.07
C PRO A 177 4.89 -13.51 1.88
N VAL A 178 4.84 -12.64 2.88
CA VAL A 178 5.98 -12.33 3.75
C VAL A 178 5.57 -12.45 5.21
N ALA A 179 6.22 -13.34 5.93
CA ALA A 179 6.03 -13.50 7.37
C ALA A 179 7.12 -12.75 8.14
N ILE A 180 6.71 -11.95 9.12
CA ILE A 180 7.60 -11.19 10.00
C ILE A 180 7.29 -11.55 11.44
N TRP A 181 8.33 -11.85 12.23
CA TRP A 181 8.18 -12.02 13.68
C TRP A 181 9.43 -11.58 14.43
N GLY A 182 9.23 -11.22 15.70
CA GLY A 182 10.28 -10.66 16.54
C GLY A 182 10.47 -9.15 16.39
N SER A 183 9.83 -8.50 15.41
CA SER A 183 9.91 -7.06 15.18
C SER A 183 9.30 -6.23 16.32
N GLU A 184 8.36 -6.78 17.06
CA GLU A 184 7.76 -6.18 18.26
C GLU A 184 8.76 -5.95 19.40
N ASN A 185 9.89 -6.64 19.34
CA ASN A 185 10.98 -6.53 20.32
C ASN A 185 12.14 -5.64 19.85
N ALA A 186 12.14 -5.19 18.58
CA ALA A 186 13.27 -4.49 17.95
C ALA A 186 13.76 -3.25 18.72
N LEU A 187 12.82 -2.51 19.34
CA LEU A 187 13.14 -1.30 20.13
C LEU A 187 13.09 -1.54 21.65
N LYS A 188 12.67 -2.73 22.09
CA LYS A 188 12.55 -3.07 23.50
C LYS A 188 13.77 -3.81 24.03
N LYS A 189 14.44 -4.56 23.15
CA LYS A 189 15.56 -5.41 23.52
C LYS A 189 16.69 -5.27 22.51
N PHE A 190 17.84 -4.77 22.94
CA PHE A 190 19.05 -4.74 22.12
C PHE A 190 19.44 -6.17 21.68
N GLY A 191 19.77 -6.33 20.41
CA GLY A 191 20.06 -7.64 19.85
C GLY A 191 18.83 -8.53 19.62
N ALA A 192 17.60 -7.96 19.60
CA ALA A 192 16.39 -8.70 19.30
C ALA A 192 16.50 -9.47 17.98
N HIS A 193 16.05 -10.72 17.98
CA HIS A 193 16.01 -11.55 16.77
C HIS A 193 14.75 -11.25 15.98
N ILE A 194 14.92 -10.74 14.75
CA ILE A 194 13.83 -10.48 13.81
C ILE A 194 13.99 -11.44 12.65
N THR A 195 12.93 -12.11 12.26
CA THR A 195 12.94 -12.94 11.06
C THR A 195 11.97 -12.36 10.03
N ILE A 196 12.43 -12.28 8.78
CA ILE A 196 11.62 -11.97 7.59
C ILE A 196 11.72 -13.20 6.67
N SER A 197 10.60 -13.87 6.46
CA SER A 197 10.50 -15.05 5.61
C SER A 197 9.68 -14.72 4.36
N TYR A 198 10.26 -14.88 3.18
CA TYR A 198 9.61 -14.65 1.90
C TYR A 198 9.16 -15.99 1.32
N GLY A 199 7.85 -16.15 1.12
CA GLY A 199 7.27 -17.32 0.46
C GLY A 199 7.43 -17.25 -1.06
N GLU A 200 7.04 -18.33 -1.72
CA GLU A 200 7.00 -18.41 -3.17
C GLU A 200 5.95 -17.46 -3.74
N PRO A 201 6.19 -16.85 -4.91
CA PRO A 201 5.20 -16.00 -5.58
C PRO A 201 3.94 -16.78 -5.95
N ILE A 202 2.78 -16.23 -5.62
CA ILE A 202 1.47 -16.81 -5.91
C ILE A 202 0.79 -15.95 -6.98
N LEU A 203 0.37 -16.57 -8.09
CA LEU A 203 -0.46 -15.91 -9.09
C LEU A 203 -1.92 -16.29 -8.85
N LEU A 204 -2.66 -15.36 -8.25
CA LEU A 204 -4.07 -15.54 -7.94
C LEU A 204 -4.95 -15.27 -9.17
N LYS A 205 -5.96 -16.11 -9.38
CA LYS A 205 -6.92 -15.99 -10.48
C LYS A 205 -8.34 -16.19 -9.97
N PRO A 206 -9.34 -15.48 -10.50
CA PRO A 206 -10.73 -15.77 -10.17
C PRO A 206 -11.14 -17.14 -10.75
N LYS A 207 -12.14 -17.78 -10.14
CA LYS A 207 -12.67 -19.08 -10.59
C LYS A 207 -13.42 -18.97 -11.91
N GLY A 208 -13.93 -17.79 -12.23
CA GLY A 208 -14.73 -17.54 -13.44
C GLY A 208 -14.32 -16.25 -14.16
N ASN A 209 -15.17 -15.79 -15.09
CA ASN A 209 -14.89 -14.58 -15.89
C ASN A 209 -15.10 -13.27 -15.12
N LYS A 210 -15.76 -13.31 -13.96
CA LYS A 210 -16.01 -12.14 -13.11
C LYS A 210 -15.46 -12.41 -11.72
N ILE A 211 -14.82 -11.41 -11.14
CA ILE A 211 -14.32 -11.49 -9.76
C ILE A 211 -15.51 -11.38 -8.81
N THR A 212 -15.75 -12.42 -8.03
CA THR A 212 -16.79 -12.52 -7.01
C THR A 212 -16.26 -12.14 -5.62
N ARG A 213 -17.18 -11.94 -4.64
CA ARG A 213 -16.78 -11.76 -3.24
C ARG A 213 -16.08 -13.00 -2.68
N GLU A 214 -16.50 -14.18 -3.12
CA GLU A 214 -15.88 -15.46 -2.75
C GLU A 214 -14.45 -15.56 -3.28
N ASP A 215 -14.22 -15.23 -4.55
CA ASP A 215 -12.86 -15.20 -5.13
C ASP A 215 -11.93 -14.28 -4.33
N ILE A 216 -12.43 -13.12 -3.88
CA ILE A 216 -11.65 -12.16 -3.10
C ILE A 216 -11.31 -12.73 -1.72
N ALA A 217 -12.27 -13.40 -1.07
CA ALA A 217 -12.06 -14.04 0.23
C ALA A 217 -11.06 -15.20 0.11
N ASP A 218 -11.23 -16.06 -0.88
CA ASP A 218 -10.34 -17.21 -1.13
C ASP A 218 -8.91 -16.74 -1.45
N ALA A 219 -8.76 -15.76 -2.33
CA ALA A 219 -7.47 -15.18 -2.67
C ALA A 219 -6.76 -14.55 -1.45
N THR A 220 -7.53 -13.87 -0.59
CA THR A 220 -6.99 -13.30 0.65
C THR A 220 -6.56 -14.40 1.61
N ASN A 221 -7.40 -15.41 1.82
CA ASN A 221 -7.12 -16.54 2.71
C ASN A 221 -5.93 -17.35 2.25
N GLU A 222 -5.77 -17.61 0.95
CA GLU A 222 -4.63 -18.32 0.41
C GLU A 222 -3.32 -17.64 0.79
N VAL A 223 -3.23 -16.31 0.59
CA VAL A 223 -2.03 -15.55 0.96
C VAL A 223 -1.79 -15.55 2.47
N MET A 224 -2.85 -15.36 3.27
CA MET A 224 -2.72 -15.31 4.73
C MET A 224 -2.30 -16.66 5.31
N LYS A 225 -2.80 -17.76 4.77
CA LYS A 225 -2.36 -19.11 5.14
C LYS A 225 -0.89 -19.34 4.84
N ARG A 226 -0.41 -18.90 3.66
CA ARG A 226 1.02 -18.97 3.33
C ARG A 226 1.88 -18.15 4.28
N ILE A 227 1.40 -16.99 4.73
CA ILE A 227 2.08 -16.20 5.77
C ILE A 227 2.12 -17.00 7.08
N ALA A 228 0.98 -17.55 7.52
CA ALA A 228 0.87 -18.31 8.75
C ALA A 228 1.75 -19.59 8.76
N GLU A 229 1.80 -20.32 7.64
CA GLU A 229 2.65 -21.52 7.46
C GLU A 229 4.14 -21.22 7.72
N MET A 230 4.60 -20.03 7.32
CA MET A 230 6.00 -19.60 7.52
C MET A 230 6.30 -19.16 8.95
N MET A 231 5.25 -18.86 9.76
CA MET A 231 5.39 -18.35 11.12
C MET A 231 5.47 -19.47 12.16
N PRO A 232 6.20 -19.27 13.28
CA PRO A 232 6.04 -20.12 14.45
C PRO A 232 4.58 -20.10 14.93
N GLU A 233 4.08 -21.22 15.43
CA GLU A 233 2.67 -21.41 15.82
C GLU A 233 2.13 -20.29 16.71
N ARG A 234 2.90 -19.87 17.71
CA ARG A 234 2.53 -18.80 18.64
C ARG A 234 2.23 -17.45 17.98
N TYR A 235 2.62 -17.24 16.71
CA TYR A 235 2.37 -16.01 15.96
C TYR A 235 1.20 -16.12 14.98
N ARG A 236 0.63 -17.32 14.77
CA ARG A 236 -0.40 -17.58 13.75
C ARG A 236 -1.77 -16.96 14.06
N GLY A 237 -2.08 -16.68 15.33
CA GLY A 237 -3.29 -15.98 15.75
C GLY A 237 -4.57 -16.54 15.13
N GLU A 238 -5.30 -15.72 14.39
CA GLU A 238 -6.54 -16.11 13.70
C GLU A 238 -6.34 -17.25 12.68
N TYR A 239 -5.11 -17.49 12.23
CA TYR A 239 -4.73 -18.54 11.26
C TYR A 239 -3.98 -19.69 11.92
N ALA A 240 -4.23 -19.94 13.21
CA ALA A 240 -3.62 -21.09 13.92
C ALA A 240 -4.04 -22.43 13.30
N ASP A 241 -5.31 -22.57 12.90
CA ASP A 241 -5.79 -23.66 12.07
C ASP A 241 -5.55 -23.34 10.59
N LEU A 242 -4.53 -23.98 10.03
CA LEU A 242 -4.16 -23.78 8.62
C LEU A 242 -5.14 -24.47 7.64
N THR A 243 -6.02 -25.35 8.12
CA THR A 243 -7.00 -26.06 7.28
C THR A 243 -8.28 -25.28 7.08
N ALA A 244 -8.66 -24.44 8.06
CA ALA A 244 -9.87 -23.62 8.01
C ALA A 244 -9.66 -22.33 7.20
N ASN A 245 -10.70 -21.89 6.49
CA ASN A 245 -10.76 -20.53 5.93
C ASN A 245 -11.25 -19.57 7.00
N GLN A 246 -10.51 -18.47 7.20
CA GLN A 246 -10.92 -17.43 8.12
C GLN A 246 -11.86 -16.43 7.44
N PRO A 247 -12.84 -15.87 8.17
CA PRO A 247 -13.72 -14.86 7.61
C PRO A 247 -12.91 -13.60 7.26
N VAL A 248 -12.95 -13.22 5.98
CA VAL A 248 -12.33 -11.99 5.47
C VAL A 248 -13.32 -10.83 5.64
N ASP A 249 -12.85 -9.68 6.08
CA ASP A 249 -13.68 -8.47 6.14
C ASP A 249 -13.93 -7.91 4.73
N LEU A 250 -15.06 -8.31 4.16
CA LEU A 250 -15.51 -7.84 2.84
C LEU A 250 -16.16 -6.46 2.87
N ASN A 251 -16.52 -5.93 4.05
CA ASN A 251 -17.13 -4.61 4.18
C ASN A 251 -16.13 -3.48 3.87
N SER A 252 -14.86 -3.80 3.94
CA SER A 252 -13.77 -2.88 3.52
C SER A 252 -13.78 -2.55 2.02
N LEU A 253 -14.69 -3.14 1.23
CA LEU A 253 -14.86 -2.89 -0.22
C LEU A 253 -16.07 -2.00 -0.55
N SER A 254 -16.94 -1.72 0.42
CA SER A 254 -18.18 -0.93 0.23
C SER A 254 -17.93 0.57 0.06
#